data_8aa65d36bfeedf5fdb5622f687e97b39
#
_entry.id   8aa65d36bfeedf5fdb5622f687e97b39
#
_cell.length_a   1.000
_cell.length_b   1.000
_cell.length_c   1.000
_cell.angle_alpha   90.00
_cell.angle_beta   90.00
_cell.angle_gamma   90.00
#
_symmetry.space_group_name_H-M   'P 1'
#
loop_
_entity.id
_entity.type
_entity.pdbx_description
1 polymer ?
#
loop_
_entity_poly.entity_id
_entity_poly.type
_entity_poly.pdbx_seq_one_letter_code
_entity_poly.pdbx_strand_id
1 'polypeptide(L)'
;MQKLNIVIPIAGPEKNASDAGYIRSLQEIQRKTILQYAFESLQSIQASNFVVVIKRKDVNHFHLDNVVRLLRPAAKVIIAEGETMGAACTCMLAVDQLDMDAPLLITGGDQMLTVSTVQIIEDFIKRELDGGVVVFDDIHPRWSFVKLDEAGFVIEAAEKRPISRNATAGFYYFKKASYFFEAAKRMIGKNASVNGSFFVCPIFNEMILQRMTIGTYRIKKEEYYSFSHDSGVEAYKAHLKEQEKGGASL
;
A
#
# COMPACT_ATOMS: atom_id res chain seq x y z
N MET A 1 11.97 -19.33 6.51
CA MET A 1 11.30 -18.03 6.41
C MET A 1 9.83 -18.24 6.10
N GLN A 2 8.96 -17.51 6.78
CA GLN A 2 7.51 -17.60 6.55
C GLN A 2 7.18 -17.11 5.14
N LYS A 3 6.36 -17.86 4.40
CA LYS A 3 5.88 -17.46 3.08
C LYS A 3 5.06 -16.17 3.23
N LEU A 4 5.37 -15.12 2.47
CA LEU A 4 4.66 -13.85 2.49
C LEU A 4 4.09 -13.55 1.11
N ASN A 5 2.83 -13.16 1.03
CA ASN A 5 2.21 -12.62 -0.16
C ASN A 5 2.34 -11.09 -0.16
N ILE A 6 2.65 -10.50 -1.31
CA ILE A 6 2.60 -9.05 -1.51
C ILE A 6 1.63 -8.76 -2.65
N VAL A 7 0.72 -7.81 -2.44
CA VAL A 7 -0.20 -7.32 -3.48
C VAL A 7 -0.04 -5.80 -3.63
N ILE A 8 0.19 -5.37 -4.87
CA ILE A 8 0.30 -3.95 -5.24
C ILE A 8 -0.82 -3.62 -6.22
N PRO A 9 -1.90 -2.95 -5.76
CA PRO A 9 -3.01 -2.54 -6.61
C PRO A 9 -2.69 -1.22 -7.33
N ILE A 10 -2.53 -1.27 -8.66
CA ILE A 10 -2.30 -0.08 -9.51
C ILE A 10 -3.52 0.19 -10.42
N ALA A 11 -4.56 -0.64 -10.34
CA ALA A 11 -5.76 -0.53 -11.18
C ALA A 11 -6.84 0.43 -10.64
N GLY A 12 -6.51 1.35 -9.74
CA GLY A 12 -7.45 2.36 -9.23
C GLY A 12 -7.79 3.45 -10.25
N PRO A 13 -8.88 4.23 -10.06
CA PRO A 13 -9.19 5.37 -10.92
C PRO A 13 -8.06 6.40 -10.86
N GLU A 14 -7.61 6.86 -12.01
CA GLU A 14 -6.63 7.94 -12.11
C GLU A 14 -7.26 9.26 -11.66
N LYS A 15 -6.94 9.71 -10.46
CA LYS A 15 -7.42 11.00 -9.95
C LYS A 15 -6.62 12.19 -10.48
N ASN A 16 -5.42 11.96 -11.05
CA ASN A 16 -4.55 12.97 -11.61
C ASN A 16 -3.73 12.34 -12.76
N ALA A 17 -4.34 12.09 -13.92
CA ALA A 17 -3.57 11.98 -15.14
C ALA A 17 -2.84 13.33 -15.28
N SER A 18 -1.50 13.33 -15.24
CA SER A 18 -0.75 14.53 -15.59
C SER A 18 -1.14 14.92 -17.03
N ASP A 19 -1.27 16.22 -17.33
CA ASP A 19 -1.49 16.73 -18.70
C ASP A 19 -0.47 16.19 -19.72
N ALA A 20 0.58 15.52 -19.27
CA ALA A 20 1.67 14.96 -20.04
C ALA A 20 1.37 13.58 -20.69
N GLY A 21 0.16 13.01 -20.52
CA GLY A 21 -0.21 11.73 -21.15
C GLY A 21 0.46 10.48 -20.57
N TYR A 22 1.15 10.60 -19.44
CA TYR A 22 1.77 9.48 -18.73
C TYR A 22 1.03 9.16 -17.43
N ILE A 23 0.99 7.86 -17.07
CA ILE A 23 0.48 7.43 -15.77
C ILE A 23 1.52 7.76 -14.68
N ARG A 24 1.02 8.10 -13.49
CA ARG A 24 1.84 8.52 -12.33
C ARG A 24 2.95 7.52 -11.98
N SER A 25 2.69 6.23 -12.05
CA SER A 25 3.66 5.17 -11.74
C SER A 25 4.90 5.17 -12.65
N LEU A 26 4.80 5.71 -13.88
CA LEU A 26 5.90 5.85 -14.82
C LEU A 26 6.57 7.23 -14.81
N GLN A 27 6.09 8.17 -14.01
CA GLN A 27 6.76 9.45 -13.83
C GLN A 27 8.15 9.23 -13.22
N GLU A 28 9.16 9.93 -13.76
CA GLU A 28 10.54 9.80 -13.30
C GLU A 28 10.91 10.82 -12.22
N ILE A 29 11.70 10.33 -11.26
CA ILE A 29 12.42 11.11 -10.27
C ILE A 29 13.89 10.67 -10.36
N GLN A 30 14.83 11.57 -10.73
CA GLN A 30 16.26 11.25 -10.87
C GLN A 30 16.52 9.93 -11.65
N ARG A 31 15.90 9.81 -12.86
CA ARG A 31 16.07 8.67 -13.79
C ARG A 31 15.48 7.31 -13.33
N LYS A 32 14.74 7.29 -12.23
CA LYS A 32 13.98 6.13 -11.80
C LYS A 32 12.48 6.44 -11.81
N THR A 33 11.67 5.49 -12.23
CA THR A 33 10.22 5.64 -12.17
C THR A 33 9.71 5.57 -10.72
N ILE A 34 8.57 6.18 -10.44
CA ILE A 34 7.88 6.06 -9.15
C ILE A 34 7.66 4.59 -8.78
N LEU A 35 7.24 3.76 -9.75
CA LEU A 35 7.04 2.33 -9.52
C LEU A 35 8.34 1.61 -9.13
N GLN A 36 9.47 2.03 -9.71
CA GLN A 36 10.77 1.47 -9.33
C GLN A 36 11.12 1.78 -7.87
N TYR A 37 10.91 3.02 -7.42
CA TYR A 37 11.09 3.37 -6.00
C TYR A 37 10.19 2.55 -5.07
N ALA A 38 8.91 2.38 -5.43
CA ALA A 38 7.99 1.55 -4.66
C ALA A 38 8.48 0.10 -4.55
N PHE A 39 9.00 -0.49 -5.64
CA PHE A 39 9.55 -1.85 -5.63
C PHE A 39 10.86 -1.95 -4.86
N GLU A 40 11.74 -0.95 -4.95
CA GLU A 40 12.99 -0.89 -4.19
C GLU A 40 12.74 -0.86 -2.68
N SER A 41 11.69 -0.20 -2.20
CA SER A 41 11.30 -0.21 -0.78
C SER A 41 10.92 -1.61 -0.26
N LEU A 42 10.58 -2.53 -1.16
CA LEU A 42 10.17 -3.89 -0.87
C LEU A 42 11.23 -4.94 -1.22
N GLN A 43 12.41 -4.52 -1.75
CA GLN A 43 13.40 -5.46 -2.28
C GLN A 43 13.97 -6.42 -1.23
N SER A 44 14.09 -5.97 0.02
CA SER A 44 14.61 -6.78 1.14
C SER A 44 13.59 -7.81 1.65
N ILE A 45 12.32 -7.72 1.24
CA ILE A 45 11.28 -8.65 1.63
C ILE A 45 11.35 -9.89 0.73
N GLN A 46 11.53 -11.07 1.34
CA GLN A 46 11.43 -12.34 0.63
C GLN A 46 9.95 -12.76 0.52
N ALA A 47 9.31 -12.37 -0.58
CA ALA A 47 7.95 -12.74 -0.88
C ALA A 47 7.88 -14.05 -1.65
N SER A 48 6.95 -14.95 -1.27
CA SER A 48 6.63 -16.16 -2.02
C SER A 48 5.78 -15.84 -3.25
N ASN A 49 4.88 -14.88 -3.12
CA ASN A 49 4.05 -14.37 -4.19
C ASN A 49 4.12 -12.83 -4.18
N PHE A 50 4.56 -12.26 -5.28
CA PHE A 50 4.56 -10.82 -5.51
C PHE A 50 3.61 -10.54 -6.67
N VAL A 51 2.45 -9.98 -6.38
CA VAL A 51 1.36 -9.80 -7.33
C VAL A 51 1.13 -8.31 -7.56
N VAL A 52 1.09 -7.92 -8.82
CA VAL A 52 0.77 -6.54 -9.23
C VAL A 52 -0.51 -6.57 -10.06
N VAL A 53 -1.51 -5.81 -9.65
CA VAL A 53 -2.78 -5.70 -10.38
C VAL A 53 -2.81 -4.39 -11.13
N ILE A 54 -2.86 -4.45 -12.47
CA ILE A 54 -2.81 -3.30 -13.39
C ILE A 54 -4.04 -3.27 -14.30
N LYS A 55 -4.36 -2.11 -14.87
CA LYS A 55 -5.45 -1.97 -15.83
C LYS A 55 -5.05 -2.45 -17.23
N ARG A 56 -6.01 -3.02 -17.97
CA ARG A 56 -5.85 -3.31 -19.39
C ARG A 56 -5.45 -2.08 -20.20
N LYS A 57 -6.04 -0.93 -19.89
CA LYS A 57 -5.71 0.34 -20.53
C LYS A 57 -4.21 0.68 -20.41
N ASP A 58 -3.62 0.50 -19.21
CA ASP A 58 -2.22 0.84 -18.95
C ASP A 58 -1.25 -0.16 -19.61
N VAL A 59 -1.67 -1.43 -19.76
CA VAL A 59 -0.95 -2.41 -20.57
C VAL A 59 -0.91 -1.99 -22.03
N ASN A 60 -2.07 -1.64 -22.59
CA ASN A 60 -2.18 -1.32 -24.02
C ASN A 60 -1.47 -0.02 -24.41
N HIS A 61 -1.47 1.00 -23.53
CA HIS A 61 -0.91 2.31 -23.84
C HIS A 61 0.55 2.46 -23.38
N PHE A 62 0.93 1.84 -22.29
CA PHE A 62 2.22 2.08 -21.64
C PHE A 62 3.07 0.82 -21.45
N HIS A 63 2.57 -0.36 -21.87
CA HIS A 63 3.25 -1.65 -21.66
C HIS A 63 3.65 -1.85 -20.18
N LEU A 64 2.79 -1.43 -19.25
CA LEU A 64 3.09 -1.43 -17.82
C LEU A 64 3.40 -2.84 -17.29
N ASP A 65 2.83 -3.88 -17.87
CA ASP A 65 3.14 -5.28 -17.55
C ASP A 65 4.61 -5.62 -17.86
N ASN A 66 5.17 -5.12 -18.97
CA ASN A 66 6.58 -5.30 -19.30
C ASN A 66 7.48 -4.54 -18.32
N VAL A 67 7.10 -3.32 -17.94
CA VAL A 67 7.85 -2.54 -16.93
C VAL A 67 7.87 -3.30 -15.59
N VAL A 68 6.75 -3.84 -15.14
CA VAL A 68 6.67 -4.65 -13.91
C VAL A 68 7.61 -5.85 -13.98
N ARG A 69 7.60 -6.60 -15.10
CA ARG A 69 8.46 -7.79 -15.28
C ARG A 69 9.95 -7.45 -15.38
N LEU A 70 10.30 -6.29 -15.95
CA LEU A 70 11.69 -5.80 -15.98
C LEU A 70 12.17 -5.42 -14.56
N LEU A 71 11.35 -4.76 -13.79
CA LEU A 71 11.68 -4.35 -12.42
C LEU A 71 11.72 -5.53 -11.44
N ARG A 72 10.82 -6.52 -11.64
CA ARG A 72 10.74 -7.72 -10.80
C ARG A 72 10.29 -8.93 -11.61
N PRO A 73 11.24 -9.69 -12.20
CA PRO A 73 10.94 -10.81 -13.11
C PRO A 73 10.03 -11.89 -12.51
N ALA A 74 10.10 -12.10 -11.18
CA ALA A 74 9.26 -13.05 -10.45
C ALA A 74 7.84 -12.52 -10.12
N ALA A 75 7.52 -11.28 -10.48
CA ALA A 75 6.20 -10.71 -10.21
C ALA A 75 5.13 -11.36 -11.10
N LYS A 76 4.01 -11.70 -10.48
CA LYS A 76 2.79 -12.12 -11.17
C LYS A 76 1.97 -10.87 -11.50
N VAL A 77 1.64 -10.69 -12.77
CA VAL A 77 0.84 -9.56 -13.23
C VAL A 77 -0.58 -10.02 -13.49
N ILE A 78 -1.54 -9.37 -12.83
CA ILE A 78 -2.97 -9.55 -13.07
C ILE A 78 -3.48 -8.32 -13.80
N ILE A 79 -4.28 -8.54 -14.84
CA ILE A 79 -4.82 -7.47 -15.66
C ILE A 79 -6.32 -7.33 -15.32
N ALA A 80 -6.69 -6.18 -14.78
CA ALA A 80 -8.09 -5.81 -14.59
C ALA A 80 -8.65 -5.29 -15.92
N GLU A 81 -9.70 -5.93 -16.42
CA GLU A 81 -10.30 -5.58 -17.74
C GLU A 81 -11.06 -4.25 -17.72
N GLY A 82 -11.43 -3.77 -16.53
CA GLY A 82 -12.12 -2.49 -16.33
C GLY A 82 -11.69 -1.79 -15.04
N GLU A 83 -12.38 -0.72 -14.71
CA GLU A 83 -12.19 -0.03 -13.43
C GLU A 83 -12.79 -0.83 -12.28
N THR A 84 -12.06 -0.97 -11.20
CA THR A 84 -12.56 -1.60 -9.98
C THR A 84 -13.18 -0.55 -9.07
N MET A 85 -14.05 -0.98 -8.17
CA MET A 85 -14.67 -0.10 -7.16
C MET A 85 -13.70 0.20 -6.00
N GLY A 86 -12.42 0.50 -6.28
CA GLY A 86 -11.40 0.90 -5.32
C GLY A 86 -10.35 -0.17 -5.02
N ALA A 87 -9.34 0.21 -4.23
CA ALA A 87 -8.14 -0.60 -4.00
C ALA A 87 -8.43 -1.96 -3.36
N ALA A 88 -9.44 -2.06 -2.47
CA ALA A 88 -9.84 -3.32 -1.89
C ALA A 88 -10.34 -4.30 -2.96
N CYS A 89 -11.23 -3.86 -3.86
CA CYS A 89 -11.72 -4.67 -4.97
C CYS A 89 -10.58 -5.06 -5.94
N THR A 90 -9.65 -4.14 -6.20
CA THR A 90 -8.45 -4.43 -7.01
C THR A 90 -7.63 -5.55 -6.39
N CYS A 91 -7.36 -5.50 -5.07
CA CYS A 91 -6.62 -6.55 -4.39
C CYS A 91 -7.33 -7.91 -4.42
N MET A 92 -8.67 -7.93 -4.42
CA MET A 92 -9.42 -9.19 -4.48
C MET A 92 -9.22 -9.95 -5.80
N LEU A 93 -8.83 -9.30 -6.88
CA LEU A 93 -8.49 -9.95 -8.14
C LEU A 93 -7.25 -10.87 -8.03
N ALA A 94 -6.46 -10.70 -6.96
CA ALA A 94 -5.25 -11.49 -6.73
C ALA A 94 -5.51 -12.86 -6.08
N VAL A 95 -6.75 -13.21 -5.73
CA VAL A 95 -7.11 -14.37 -4.89
C VAL A 95 -6.46 -15.69 -5.34
N ASP A 96 -6.49 -16.00 -6.64
CA ASP A 96 -5.97 -17.26 -7.19
C ASP A 96 -4.43 -17.33 -7.24
N GLN A 97 -3.75 -16.22 -6.95
CA GLN A 97 -2.29 -16.12 -7.00
C GLN A 97 -1.63 -16.16 -5.62
N LEU A 98 -2.43 -16.22 -4.55
CA LEU A 98 -1.96 -16.10 -3.18
C LEU A 98 -2.10 -17.42 -2.41
N ASP A 99 -1.21 -17.63 -1.45
CA ASP A 99 -1.40 -18.61 -0.39
C ASP A 99 -2.28 -17.98 0.69
N MET A 100 -3.51 -18.49 0.84
CA MET A 100 -4.53 -17.90 1.72
C MET A 100 -4.20 -18.04 3.22
N ASP A 101 -3.36 -19.01 3.59
CA ASP A 101 -2.91 -19.22 4.97
C ASP A 101 -1.61 -18.47 5.30
N ALA A 102 -0.90 -17.95 4.29
CA ALA A 102 0.28 -17.13 4.48
C ALA A 102 -0.08 -15.66 4.74
N PRO A 103 0.81 -14.92 5.43
CA PRO A 103 0.66 -13.47 5.60
C PRO A 103 0.52 -12.73 4.27
N LEU A 104 -0.21 -11.61 4.31
CA LEU A 104 -0.43 -10.71 3.19
C LEU A 104 0.01 -9.30 3.54
N LEU A 105 0.84 -8.71 2.69
CA LEU A 105 1.14 -7.29 2.66
C LEU A 105 0.43 -6.65 1.47
N ILE A 106 -0.31 -5.57 1.71
CA ILE A 106 -0.87 -4.71 0.67
C ILE A 106 -0.21 -3.33 0.79
N THR A 107 0.33 -2.85 -0.33
CA THR A 107 0.96 -1.52 -0.38
C THR A 107 0.77 -0.88 -1.75
N GLY A 108 0.81 0.45 -1.83
CA GLY A 108 0.66 1.18 -3.10
C GLY A 108 1.90 1.08 -3.99
N GLY A 109 1.69 1.25 -5.30
CA GLY A 109 2.77 1.39 -6.29
C GLY A 109 3.24 2.84 -6.49
N ASP A 110 2.72 3.78 -5.70
CA ASP A 110 2.96 5.22 -5.80
C ASP A 110 3.43 5.81 -4.46
N GLN A 111 4.21 5.05 -3.71
CA GLN A 111 4.73 5.47 -2.40
C GLN A 111 6.12 4.91 -2.12
N MET A 112 6.84 5.57 -1.23
CA MET A 112 8.15 5.18 -0.74
C MET A 112 8.20 5.27 0.79
N LEU A 113 8.71 4.22 1.43
CA LEU A 113 9.10 4.20 2.84
C LEU A 113 10.63 4.16 2.90
N THR A 114 11.25 5.03 3.67
CA THR A 114 12.72 5.05 3.87
C THR A 114 13.16 4.22 5.07
N VAL A 115 12.20 3.68 5.83
CA VAL A 115 12.44 2.74 6.93
C VAL A 115 12.46 1.29 6.44
N SER A 116 13.05 0.41 7.24
CA SER A 116 13.11 -1.02 6.93
C SER A 116 11.73 -1.67 6.95
N THR A 117 11.21 -2.01 5.78
CA THR A 117 9.93 -2.71 5.63
C THR A 117 9.96 -4.13 6.23
N VAL A 118 11.13 -4.75 6.29
CA VAL A 118 11.33 -6.05 6.97
C VAL A 118 11.11 -5.91 8.47
N GLN A 119 11.71 -4.89 9.12
CA GLN A 119 11.52 -4.65 10.56
C GLN A 119 10.06 -4.37 10.91
N ILE A 120 9.33 -3.66 10.05
CA ILE A 120 7.89 -3.41 10.23
C ILE A 120 7.12 -4.74 10.28
N ILE A 121 7.38 -5.63 9.32
CA ILE A 121 6.70 -6.93 9.25
C ILE A 121 7.08 -7.81 10.43
N GLU A 122 8.36 -7.83 10.81
CA GLU A 122 8.86 -8.59 11.96
C GLU A 122 8.24 -8.10 13.29
N ASP A 123 8.02 -6.80 13.46
CA ASP A 123 7.31 -6.25 14.62
C ASP A 123 5.87 -6.76 14.68
N PHE A 124 5.13 -6.73 13.57
CA PHE A 124 3.76 -7.24 13.53
C PHE A 124 3.69 -8.74 13.84
N ILE A 125 4.62 -9.52 13.29
CA ILE A 125 4.71 -10.97 13.54
C ILE A 125 5.07 -11.25 15.01
N LYS A 126 6.08 -10.56 15.56
CA LYS A 126 6.51 -10.71 16.95
C LYS A 126 5.42 -10.39 17.96
N ARG A 127 4.58 -9.41 17.65
CA ARG A 127 3.42 -9.00 18.45
C ARG A 127 2.19 -9.88 18.20
N GLU A 128 2.30 -10.90 17.35
CA GLU A 128 1.22 -11.86 17.00
C GLU A 128 -0.06 -11.19 16.51
N LEU A 129 0.04 -10.02 15.88
CA LEU A 129 -1.10 -9.25 15.41
C LEU A 129 -1.82 -9.96 14.25
N ASP A 130 -3.16 -9.90 14.25
CA ASP A 130 -3.98 -10.39 13.13
C ASP A 130 -3.94 -9.43 11.94
N GLY A 131 -3.74 -8.13 12.20
CA GLY A 131 -3.53 -7.09 11.21
C GLY A 131 -2.57 -6.01 11.72
N GLY A 132 -1.93 -5.31 10.79
CA GLY A 132 -1.00 -4.24 11.12
C GLY A 132 -1.04 -3.12 10.10
N VAL A 133 -0.80 -1.89 10.54
CA VAL A 133 -0.75 -0.73 9.66
C VAL A 133 0.35 0.24 10.08
N VAL A 134 1.07 0.75 9.09
CA VAL A 134 2.07 1.81 9.33
C VAL A 134 1.36 3.15 9.45
N VAL A 135 1.71 3.90 10.50
CA VAL A 135 1.12 5.20 10.79
C VAL A 135 2.16 6.28 11.02
N PHE A 136 1.79 7.52 10.71
CA PHE A 136 2.56 8.72 11.02
C PHE A 136 1.63 9.83 11.54
N ASP A 137 2.20 10.90 12.10
CA ASP A 137 1.42 12.01 12.64
C ASP A 137 0.97 12.96 11.51
N ASP A 138 -0.33 13.02 11.27
CA ASP A 138 -0.97 13.99 10.34
C ASP A 138 -2.46 14.10 10.65
N ILE A 139 -3.10 15.18 10.16
CA ILE A 139 -4.55 15.41 10.28
C ILE A 139 -5.20 15.75 8.93
N HIS A 140 -4.43 15.75 7.84
CA HIS A 140 -4.95 16.15 6.53
C HIS A 140 -5.91 15.08 5.97
N PRO A 141 -7.15 15.42 5.58
CA PRO A 141 -8.19 14.46 5.20
C PRO A 141 -7.92 13.68 3.89
N ARG A 142 -6.78 13.90 3.23
CA ARG A 142 -6.35 13.06 2.11
C ARG A 142 -5.96 11.64 2.51
N TRP A 143 -5.63 11.43 3.80
CA TRP A 143 -5.17 10.16 4.35
C TRP A 143 -6.31 9.30 4.85
N SER A 144 -6.05 8.02 5.02
CA SER A 144 -6.80 7.15 5.90
C SER A 144 -6.27 7.31 7.33
N PHE A 145 -7.09 6.99 8.31
CA PHE A 145 -6.76 7.15 9.74
C PHE A 145 -7.17 5.93 10.54
N VAL A 146 -6.45 5.68 11.64
CA VAL A 146 -6.84 4.68 12.63
C VAL A 146 -6.89 5.30 14.02
N LYS A 147 -7.92 4.95 14.80
CA LYS A 147 -8.08 5.32 16.20
C LYS A 147 -7.62 4.16 17.09
N LEU A 148 -6.87 4.46 18.13
CA LEU A 148 -6.32 3.47 19.05
C LEU A 148 -7.07 3.53 20.39
N ASP A 149 -7.13 2.38 21.08
CA ASP A 149 -7.49 2.30 22.50
C ASP A 149 -6.28 2.66 23.40
N GLU A 150 -6.49 2.57 24.73
CA GLU A 150 -5.45 2.84 25.72
C GLU A 150 -4.28 1.82 25.68
N ALA A 151 -4.52 0.62 25.17
CA ALA A 151 -3.50 -0.42 25.00
C ALA A 151 -2.72 -0.29 23.67
N GLY A 152 -3.10 0.68 22.81
CA GLY A 152 -2.45 0.94 21.52
C GLY A 152 -2.94 0.07 20.37
N PHE A 153 -4.08 -0.62 20.51
CA PHE A 153 -4.70 -1.38 19.44
C PHE A 153 -5.72 -0.55 18.67
N VAL A 154 -5.88 -0.86 17.38
CA VAL A 154 -6.83 -0.16 16.51
C VAL A 154 -8.26 -0.57 16.86
N ILE A 155 -9.11 0.43 17.14
CA ILE A 155 -10.55 0.26 17.45
C ILE A 155 -11.46 0.85 16.38
N GLU A 156 -10.94 1.69 15.48
CA GLU A 156 -11.68 2.27 14.35
C GLU A 156 -10.70 2.61 13.23
N ALA A 157 -11.10 2.37 11.98
CA ALA A 157 -10.40 2.79 10.78
C ALA A 157 -11.33 3.61 9.87
N ALA A 158 -10.84 4.72 9.33
CA ALA A 158 -11.61 5.61 8.47
C ALA A 158 -10.80 6.08 7.26
N GLU A 159 -11.45 6.13 6.10
CA GLU A 159 -10.89 6.68 4.88
C GLU A 159 -11.23 8.17 4.76
N LYS A 160 -10.23 9.02 4.51
CA LYS A 160 -10.40 10.47 4.26
C LYS A 160 -11.18 11.23 5.34
N ARG A 161 -11.20 10.70 6.55
CA ARG A 161 -11.86 11.31 7.71
C ARG A 161 -10.90 11.25 8.89
N PRO A 162 -10.35 12.39 9.34
CA PRO A 162 -9.41 12.44 10.46
C PRO A 162 -10.14 12.15 11.78
N ILE A 163 -10.09 10.90 12.22
CA ILE A 163 -10.66 10.43 13.49
C ILE A 163 -9.62 10.42 14.62
N SER A 164 -8.37 10.69 14.29
CA SER A 164 -7.21 10.74 15.18
C SER A 164 -6.05 11.45 14.49
N ARG A 165 -4.87 11.47 15.12
CA ARG A 165 -3.61 11.90 14.50
C ARG A 165 -2.82 10.75 13.85
N ASN A 166 -3.34 9.51 13.83
CA ASN A 166 -2.66 8.37 13.26
C ASN A 166 -3.08 8.20 11.78
N ALA A 167 -2.47 8.99 10.90
CA ALA A 167 -2.61 8.86 9.46
C ALA A 167 -1.87 7.61 8.96
N THR A 168 -2.44 6.89 7.98
CA THR A 168 -1.84 5.65 7.49
C THR A 168 -0.94 5.88 6.27
N ALA A 169 0.19 5.16 6.23
CA ALA A 169 1.15 5.22 5.13
C ALA A 169 0.84 4.20 3.99
N GLY A 170 -0.39 3.71 3.89
CA GLY A 170 -0.76 2.78 2.81
C GLY A 170 0.01 1.44 2.82
N PHE A 171 0.50 1.01 3.96
CA PHE A 171 1.20 -0.25 4.17
C PHE A 171 0.41 -1.08 5.18
N TYR A 172 -0.27 -2.13 4.69
CA TYR A 172 -1.24 -2.92 5.44
C TYR A 172 -0.83 -4.38 5.48
N TYR A 173 -0.66 -4.91 6.70
CA TYR A 173 -0.32 -6.29 6.97
C TYR A 173 -1.55 -7.06 7.46
N PHE A 174 -1.69 -8.30 7.01
CA PHE A 174 -2.68 -9.28 7.48
C PHE A 174 -1.95 -10.58 7.79
N LYS A 175 -2.17 -11.16 8.98
CA LYS A 175 -1.53 -12.40 9.44
C LYS A 175 -1.80 -13.59 8.50
N LYS A 176 -2.95 -13.57 7.84
CA LYS A 176 -3.34 -14.49 6.76
C LYS A 176 -4.01 -13.71 5.64
N ALA A 177 -3.75 -14.09 4.39
CA ALA A 177 -4.45 -13.51 3.26
C ALA A 177 -5.96 -13.71 3.36
N SER A 178 -6.42 -14.86 3.86
CA SER A 178 -7.83 -15.16 4.10
C SER A 178 -8.52 -14.11 4.97
N TYR A 179 -7.85 -13.53 5.97
CA TYR A 179 -8.43 -12.48 6.82
C TYR A 179 -8.82 -11.23 6.03
N PHE A 180 -7.94 -10.80 5.12
CA PHE A 180 -8.24 -9.70 4.21
C PHE A 180 -9.46 -10.02 3.34
N PHE A 181 -9.47 -11.19 2.67
CA PHE A 181 -10.53 -11.55 1.72
C PHE A 181 -11.89 -11.68 2.39
N GLU A 182 -11.96 -12.30 3.57
CA GLU A 182 -13.20 -12.43 4.33
C GLU A 182 -13.71 -11.06 4.82
N ALA A 183 -12.84 -10.22 5.35
CA ALA A 183 -13.20 -8.88 5.80
C ALA A 183 -13.62 -7.98 4.63
N ALA A 184 -12.94 -8.05 3.49
CA ALA A 184 -13.31 -7.33 2.27
C ALA A 184 -14.69 -7.76 1.74
N LYS A 185 -14.98 -9.06 1.70
CA LYS A 185 -16.32 -9.56 1.31
C LYS A 185 -17.41 -9.02 2.22
N ARG A 186 -17.18 -8.97 3.55
CA ARG A 186 -18.15 -8.43 4.52
C ARG A 186 -18.36 -6.92 4.31
N MET A 187 -17.28 -6.15 4.13
CA MET A 187 -17.33 -4.72 3.85
C MET A 187 -18.14 -4.43 2.57
N ILE A 188 -17.88 -5.17 1.50
CA ILE A 188 -18.60 -5.04 0.22
C ILE A 188 -20.06 -5.44 0.39
N GLY A 189 -20.34 -6.57 1.04
CA GLY A 189 -21.70 -7.05 1.28
C GLY A 189 -22.56 -6.09 2.09
N LYS A 190 -21.96 -5.29 2.99
CA LYS A 190 -22.63 -4.21 3.73
C LYS A 190 -22.68 -2.90 2.94
N ASN A 191 -22.12 -2.84 1.74
CA ASN A 191 -21.96 -1.61 0.96
C ASN A 191 -21.26 -0.48 1.74
N ALA A 192 -20.31 -0.82 2.61
CA ALA A 192 -19.57 0.14 3.44
C ALA A 192 -18.48 0.85 2.62
N SER A 193 -18.88 1.49 1.52
CA SER A 193 -18.01 2.25 0.63
C SER A 193 -17.84 3.70 1.10
N VAL A 194 -16.73 4.33 0.69
CA VAL A 194 -16.49 5.77 0.87
C VAL A 194 -16.48 6.41 -0.51
N ASN A 195 -17.44 7.30 -0.77
CA ASN A 195 -17.67 7.92 -2.09
C ASN A 195 -17.74 6.88 -3.24
N GLY A 196 -18.44 5.76 -3.01
CA GLY A 196 -18.61 4.69 -3.99
C GLY A 196 -17.37 3.81 -4.22
N SER A 197 -16.32 3.95 -3.40
CA SER A 197 -15.10 3.15 -3.50
C SER A 197 -14.82 2.37 -2.21
N PHE A 198 -14.30 1.14 -2.35
CA PHE A 198 -13.86 0.30 -1.25
C PHE A 198 -12.35 0.40 -1.08
N PHE A 199 -11.92 0.96 0.05
CA PHE A 199 -10.51 1.16 0.39
C PHE A 199 -9.99 0.05 1.31
N VAL A 200 -8.66 -0.12 1.37
CA VAL A 200 -8.04 -1.18 2.18
C VAL A 200 -8.13 -0.86 3.68
N CYS A 201 -7.86 0.38 4.09
CA CYS A 201 -7.84 0.76 5.51
C CYS A 201 -9.16 0.43 6.26
N PRO A 202 -10.36 0.75 5.76
CA PRO A 202 -11.62 0.43 6.42
C PRO A 202 -11.92 -1.07 6.59
N ILE A 203 -11.19 -1.96 5.89
CA ILE A 203 -11.32 -3.43 6.06
C ILE A 203 -11.03 -3.83 7.50
N PHE A 204 -10.13 -3.12 8.19
CA PHE A 204 -9.85 -3.40 9.59
C PHE A 204 -11.07 -3.31 10.51
N ASN A 205 -12.07 -2.49 10.18
CA ASN A 205 -13.32 -2.45 10.96
C ASN A 205 -14.04 -3.80 10.95
N GLU A 206 -14.03 -4.52 9.83
CA GLU A 206 -14.63 -5.85 9.74
C GLU A 206 -13.85 -6.90 10.54
N MET A 207 -12.52 -6.75 10.62
CA MET A 207 -11.66 -7.61 11.45
C MET A 207 -11.87 -7.31 12.94
N ILE A 208 -11.97 -6.04 13.34
CA ILE A 208 -12.26 -5.60 14.71
C ILE A 208 -13.60 -6.18 15.18
N LEU A 209 -14.63 -6.15 14.34
CA LEU A 209 -15.94 -6.77 14.62
C LEU A 209 -15.84 -8.29 14.86
N GLN A 210 -14.79 -8.94 14.35
CA GLN A 210 -14.48 -10.35 14.61
C GLN A 210 -13.54 -10.54 15.82
N ARG A 211 -13.29 -9.48 16.60
CA ARG A 211 -12.39 -9.47 17.76
C ARG A 211 -10.93 -9.79 17.42
N MET A 212 -10.51 -9.51 16.18
CA MET A 212 -9.14 -9.63 15.75
C MET A 212 -8.31 -8.44 16.26
N THR A 213 -7.04 -8.69 16.57
CA THR A 213 -6.12 -7.70 17.11
C THR A 213 -5.37 -6.99 16.00
N ILE A 214 -5.60 -5.68 15.86
CA ILE A 214 -4.94 -4.84 14.87
C ILE A 214 -4.00 -3.87 15.57
N GLY A 215 -2.73 -3.85 15.16
CA GLY A 215 -1.73 -2.94 15.73
C GLY A 215 -1.20 -1.92 14.74
N THR A 216 -0.41 -0.99 15.26
CA THR A 216 0.26 0.02 14.43
C THR A 216 1.78 -0.07 14.56
N TYR A 217 2.48 0.32 13.50
CA TYR A 217 3.90 0.64 13.52
C TYR A 217 4.06 2.13 13.20
N ARG A 218 4.64 2.90 14.13
CA ARG A 218 4.77 4.35 13.98
C ARG A 218 6.09 4.71 13.32
N ILE A 219 6.00 5.55 12.30
CA ILE A 219 7.14 6.16 11.63
C ILE A 219 7.06 7.69 11.73
N LYS A 220 8.15 8.37 11.41
CA LYS A 220 8.16 9.82 11.23
C LYS A 220 7.53 10.17 9.88
N LYS A 221 6.97 11.37 9.75
CA LYS A 221 6.36 11.82 8.50
C LYS A 221 7.39 11.92 7.36
N GLU A 222 8.62 12.28 7.68
CA GLU A 222 9.75 12.39 6.76
C GLU A 222 10.28 11.04 6.26
N GLU A 223 9.78 9.95 6.81
CA GLU A 223 10.11 8.58 6.40
C GLU A 223 9.08 8.00 5.42
N TYR A 224 8.04 8.79 5.06
CA TYR A 224 6.97 8.41 4.13
C TYR A 224 6.77 9.44 3.02
N TYR A 225 6.84 9.00 1.79
CA TYR A 225 6.58 9.80 0.59
C TYR A 225 5.45 9.19 -0.22
N SER A 226 4.34 9.93 -0.36
CA SER A 226 3.26 9.56 -1.27
C SER A 226 3.43 10.34 -2.58
N PHE A 227 3.51 9.63 -3.68
CA PHE A 227 3.65 10.20 -5.01
C PHE A 227 2.31 10.44 -5.72
N SER A 228 1.19 10.24 -5.01
CA SER A 228 -0.14 10.52 -5.55
C SER A 228 -0.38 12.01 -5.87
N HIS A 229 0.46 12.91 -5.33
CA HIS A 229 0.45 14.35 -5.57
C HIS A 229 1.87 14.88 -5.81
N ASP A 230 1.99 15.99 -6.56
CA ASP A 230 3.28 16.60 -6.89
C ASP A 230 4.06 17.06 -5.65
N SER A 231 3.37 17.48 -4.60
CA SER A 231 4.02 17.84 -3.33
C SER A 231 4.83 16.70 -2.71
N GLY A 232 4.40 15.45 -2.86
CA GLY A 232 5.15 14.28 -2.39
C GLY A 232 6.35 13.97 -3.28
N VAL A 233 6.22 14.18 -4.59
CA VAL A 233 7.32 14.06 -5.55
C VAL A 233 8.42 15.07 -5.24
N GLU A 234 8.05 16.35 -5.02
CA GLU A 234 9.00 17.42 -4.70
C GLU A 234 9.67 17.20 -3.33
N ALA A 235 8.92 16.75 -2.32
CA ALA A 235 9.48 16.40 -1.02
C ALA A 235 10.54 15.29 -1.14
N TYR A 236 10.27 14.24 -1.93
CA TYR A 236 11.23 13.15 -2.14
C TYR A 236 12.46 13.59 -2.95
N LYS A 237 12.30 14.45 -3.96
CA LYS A 237 13.42 15.07 -4.68
C LYS A 237 14.34 15.87 -3.75
N ALA A 238 13.76 16.61 -2.81
CA ALA A 238 14.53 17.35 -1.80
C ALA A 238 15.33 16.38 -0.90
N HIS A 239 14.70 15.31 -0.42
CA HIS A 239 15.35 14.28 0.37
C HIS A 239 16.54 13.64 -0.35
N LEU A 240 16.41 13.28 -1.63
CA LEU A 240 17.51 12.71 -2.42
C LEU A 240 18.68 13.68 -2.56
N LYS A 241 18.42 14.99 -2.77
CA LYS A 241 19.47 16.02 -2.85
C LYS A 241 20.22 16.20 -1.52
N GLU A 242 19.54 16.03 -0.39
CA GLU A 242 20.17 16.09 0.94
C GLU A 242 21.08 14.89 1.16
N GLN A 243 20.67 13.70 0.76
CA GLN A 243 21.50 12.49 0.85
C GLN A 243 22.76 12.58 -0.01
N GLU A 244 22.66 13.13 -1.25
CA GLU A 244 23.81 13.35 -2.13
C GLU A 244 24.83 14.31 -1.51
N LYS A 245 24.37 15.39 -0.86
CA LYS A 245 25.23 16.35 -0.17
C LYS A 245 25.90 15.76 1.08
N GLY A 246 25.16 14.96 1.85
CA GLY A 246 25.68 14.28 3.04
C GLY A 246 26.67 13.15 2.70
N GLY A 247 26.52 12.49 1.57
CA GLY A 247 27.46 11.44 1.08
C GLY A 247 28.74 11.98 0.42
N ALA A 248 28.76 13.26 0.02
CA ALA A 248 29.95 13.91 -0.57
C ALA A 248 30.91 14.51 0.49
N SER A 249 30.61 14.36 1.78
CA SER A 249 31.40 14.92 2.90
C SER A 249 32.15 13.85 3.70
N LEU A 250 32.30 12.65 3.17
CA LEU A 250 33.12 11.53 3.68
C LEU A 250 34.16 11.13 2.64
#